data_fd180d28672845deed0ddca472d73198
#
_entry.id   fd180d28672845deed0ddca472d73198
#
_cell.length_a   1.000
_cell.length_b   1.000
_cell.length_c   1.000
_cell.angle_alpha   90.00
_cell.angle_beta   90.00
_cell.angle_gamma   90.00
#
_symmetry.space_group_name_H-M   'P 1'
#
loop_
_entity.id
_entity.type
_entity.pdbx_description
1 polymer ?
#
loop_
_entity_poly.entity_id
_entity_poly.type
_entity_poly.pdbx_seq_one_letter_code
_entity_poly.pdbx_strand_id
1 'polypeptide(L)'
;MWDEIKLNVPATADAYELIKKMQAAVESETAQDTQQAETEWQKATSDAGLREFSAKSTVDLRPAASGVDVIVRFVTRASDRFGLRNRIFAAMLGLMEGTERPTLEKEGTT
;
A
#
# COMPACT_ATOMS: atom_id res chain seq x y z
N MET A 1 -14.56 -4.92 -1.84
CA MET A 1 -14.67 -3.66 -1.08
C MET A 1 -13.33 -2.92 -1.04
N TRP A 2 -13.37 -1.62 -0.93
CA TRP A 2 -12.17 -0.80 -0.82
C TRP A 2 -11.79 -0.59 0.63
N ASP A 3 -10.50 -0.55 0.90
CA ASP A 3 -9.96 -0.23 2.21
C ASP A 3 -8.82 0.77 2.05
N GLU A 4 -8.40 1.36 3.16
CA GLU A 4 -7.43 2.45 3.15
C GLU A 4 -6.51 2.36 4.35
N ILE A 5 -5.23 2.61 4.14
CA ILE A 5 -4.24 2.71 5.20
C ILE A 5 -3.54 4.05 5.05
N LYS A 6 -3.37 4.75 6.15
CA LYS A 6 -2.65 6.02 6.18
C LYS A 6 -1.42 5.90 7.05
N LEU A 7 -0.29 6.36 6.54
CA LEU A 7 0.98 6.27 7.24
C LEU A 7 1.76 7.56 7.02
N ASN A 8 2.32 8.12 8.09
CA ASN A 8 3.16 9.31 7.98
C ASN A 8 4.61 8.91 7.78
N VAL A 9 5.25 9.47 6.75
CA VAL A 9 6.66 9.24 6.45
C VAL A 9 7.41 10.53 6.73
N PRO A 10 8.41 10.51 7.61
CA PRO A 10 9.22 11.70 7.86
C PRO A 10 9.90 12.22 6.59
N ALA A 11 10.00 13.53 6.46
CA ALA A 11 10.63 14.16 5.30
C ALA A 11 12.16 14.06 5.45
N THR A 12 12.70 12.99 4.89
CA THR A 12 14.15 12.76 4.90
C THR A 12 14.65 12.70 3.46
N ALA A 13 15.97 12.67 3.30
CA ALA A 13 16.58 12.57 1.98
C ALA A 13 16.14 11.31 1.23
N ASP A 14 15.78 10.25 1.97
CA ASP A 14 15.43 8.97 1.38
C ASP A 14 13.91 8.79 1.21
N ALA A 15 13.11 9.81 1.53
CA ALA A 15 11.65 9.67 1.52
C ALA A 15 11.12 9.23 0.15
N TYR A 16 11.64 9.79 -0.92
CA TYR A 16 11.18 9.46 -2.27
C TYR A 16 11.43 7.99 -2.59
N GLU A 17 12.62 7.52 -2.32
CA GLU A 17 12.97 6.11 -2.57
C GLU A 17 12.16 5.18 -1.68
N LEU A 18 11.94 5.56 -0.44
CA LEU A 18 11.12 4.78 0.49
C LEU A 18 9.69 4.64 -0.03
N ILE A 19 9.10 5.73 -0.51
CA ILE A 19 7.74 5.73 -1.03
C ILE A 19 7.64 4.85 -2.28
N LYS A 20 8.65 4.89 -3.15
CA LYS A 20 8.68 4.01 -4.32
C LYS A 20 8.70 2.54 -3.91
N LYS A 21 9.47 2.20 -2.89
CA LYS A 21 9.50 0.84 -2.37
C LYS A 21 8.16 0.45 -1.76
N MET A 22 7.50 1.38 -1.09
CA MET A 22 6.17 1.14 -0.54
C MET A 22 5.16 0.86 -1.65
N GLN A 23 5.20 1.60 -2.74
CA GLN A 23 4.33 1.36 -3.88
C GLN A 23 4.52 -0.06 -4.43
N ALA A 24 5.76 -0.46 -4.60
CA ALA A 24 6.05 -1.81 -5.09
C ALA A 24 5.55 -2.89 -4.13
N ALA A 25 5.73 -2.68 -2.83
CA ALA A 25 5.27 -3.62 -1.83
C ALA A 25 3.74 -3.74 -1.82
N VAL A 26 3.04 -2.61 -1.92
CA VAL A 26 1.58 -2.60 -1.97
C VAL A 26 1.08 -3.33 -3.21
N GLU A 27 1.68 -3.07 -4.37
CA GLU A 27 1.29 -3.76 -5.60
C GLU A 27 1.49 -5.27 -5.48
N SER A 28 2.61 -5.69 -4.90
CA SER A 28 2.89 -7.10 -4.70
C SER A 28 1.87 -7.77 -3.77
N GLU A 29 1.55 -7.12 -2.65
CA GLU A 29 0.62 -7.69 -1.67
C GLU A 29 -0.82 -7.71 -2.16
N THR A 30 -1.21 -6.80 -3.06
CA THR A 30 -2.58 -6.67 -3.52
C THR A 30 -2.83 -7.28 -4.89
N ALA A 31 -1.82 -7.76 -5.59
CA ALA A 31 -1.94 -8.19 -6.98
C ALA A 31 -3.04 -9.24 -7.19
N GLN A 32 -3.11 -10.23 -6.33
CA GLN A 32 -4.08 -11.31 -6.46
C GLN A 32 -5.50 -10.82 -6.25
N ASP A 33 -5.72 -10.00 -5.23
CA ASP A 33 -7.05 -9.45 -4.94
C ASP A 33 -7.50 -8.50 -6.04
N THR A 34 -6.58 -7.72 -6.58
CA THR A 34 -6.85 -6.82 -7.69
C THR A 34 -7.32 -7.60 -8.92
N GLN A 35 -6.56 -8.63 -9.29
CA GLN A 35 -6.89 -9.43 -10.45
C GLN A 35 -8.25 -10.10 -10.29
N GLN A 36 -8.53 -10.61 -9.13
CA GLN A 36 -9.79 -11.29 -8.87
C GLN A 36 -10.97 -10.33 -8.92
N ALA A 37 -10.83 -9.15 -8.34
CA ALA A 37 -11.89 -8.16 -8.36
C ALA A 37 -12.20 -7.72 -9.78
N GLU A 38 -11.18 -7.53 -10.61
CA GLU A 38 -11.38 -7.15 -12.00
C GLU A 38 -12.03 -8.26 -12.80
N THR A 39 -11.65 -9.50 -12.54
CA THR A 39 -12.26 -10.65 -13.21
C THR A 39 -13.73 -10.77 -12.85
N GLU A 40 -14.07 -10.61 -11.59
CA GLU A 40 -15.45 -10.66 -11.14
C GLU A 40 -16.30 -9.54 -11.75
N TRP A 41 -15.73 -8.36 -11.85
CA TRP A 41 -16.40 -7.22 -12.48
C TRP A 41 -16.69 -7.52 -13.96
N GLN A 42 -15.70 -8.04 -14.68
CA GLN A 42 -15.88 -8.37 -16.08
C GLN A 42 -16.97 -9.40 -16.30
N LYS A 43 -17.04 -10.42 -15.45
CA LYS A 43 -18.10 -11.42 -15.53
C LYS A 43 -19.47 -10.82 -15.29
N ALA A 44 -19.57 -9.94 -14.30
CA ALA A 44 -20.86 -9.36 -13.92
C ALA A 44 -21.36 -8.34 -14.95
N THR A 45 -20.48 -7.71 -15.71
CA THR A 45 -20.84 -6.61 -16.60
C THR A 45 -20.64 -6.88 -18.08
N SER A 46 -20.17 -8.06 -18.45
CA SER A 46 -19.84 -8.37 -19.84
C SER A 46 -21.01 -8.16 -20.80
N ASP A 47 -22.20 -8.53 -20.38
CA ASP A 47 -23.40 -8.40 -21.21
C ASP A 47 -24.01 -7.01 -21.17
N ALA A 48 -23.64 -6.21 -20.20
CA ALA A 48 -24.19 -4.89 -20.01
C ALA A 48 -23.42 -3.80 -20.76
N GLY A 49 -22.22 -4.11 -21.26
CA GLY A 49 -21.39 -3.14 -21.97
C GLY A 49 -20.91 -2.00 -21.10
N LEU A 50 -20.76 -2.24 -19.82
CA LEU A 50 -20.31 -1.22 -18.88
C LEU A 50 -18.82 -0.95 -19.01
N ARG A 51 -18.39 0.22 -18.52
CA ARG A 51 -17.01 0.63 -18.61
C ARG A 51 -16.07 -0.34 -17.89
N GLU A 52 -14.83 -0.35 -18.32
CA GLU A 52 -13.80 -1.11 -17.63
C GLU A 52 -13.67 -0.62 -16.21
N PHE A 53 -13.40 -1.55 -15.32
CA PHE A 53 -13.16 -1.28 -13.92
C PHE A 53 -11.73 -1.66 -13.57
N SER A 54 -11.04 -0.76 -12.87
CA SER A 54 -9.71 -1.04 -12.37
C SER A 54 -9.76 -1.15 -10.85
N ALA A 55 -9.31 -2.27 -10.32
CA ALA A 55 -9.18 -2.51 -8.89
C ALA A 55 -7.74 -2.33 -8.42
N LYS A 56 -6.92 -1.70 -9.23
CA LYS A 56 -5.52 -1.50 -8.91
C LYS A 56 -5.35 -0.64 -7.66
N SER A 57 -4.43 -1.04 -6.79
CA SER A 57 -4.11 -0.25 -5.61
C SER A 57 -3.50 1.10 -6.00
N THR A 58 -3.73 2.12 -5.18
CA THR A 58 -3.17 3.44 -5.40
C THR A 58 -2.43 3.90 -4.16
N VAL A 59 -1.42 4.73 -4.36
CA VAL A 59 -0.67 5.35 -3.27
C VAL A 59 -0.67 6.84 -3.53
N ASP A 60 -1.36 7.58 -2.68
CA ASP A 60 -1.44 9.03 -2.75
C ASP A 60 -0.54 9.66 -1.71
N LEU A 61 0.00 10.81 -2.03
CA LEU A 61 0.89 11.54 -1.15
C LEU A 61 0.28 12.88 -0.80
N ARG A 62 0.30 13.22 0.48
CA ARG A 62 -0.18 14.53 0.94
C ARG A 62 0.84 15.16 1.86
N PRO A 63 1.14 16.45 1.69
CA PRO A 63 2.02 17.15 2.61
C PRO A 63 1.43 17.15 4.01
N ALA A 64 2.29 16.99 5.00
CA ALA A 64 1.90 17.02 6.41
C ALA A 64 2.87 17.92 7.16
N ALA A 65 2.50 18.29 8.39
CA ALA A 65 3.32 19.18 9.19
C ALA A 65 4.73 18.61 9.45
N SER A 66 4.84 17.30 9.56
CA SER A 66 6.08 16.62 9.88
C SER A 66 6.46 15.56 8.86
N GLY A 67 6.28 15.84 7.59
CA GLY A 67 6.66 14.89 6.55
C GLY A 67 5.59 14.74 5.49
N VAL A 68 5.36 13.51 5.07
CA VAL A 68 4.41 13.19 4.01
C VAL A 68 3.46 12.11 4.51
N ASP A 69 2.16 12.36 4.36
CA ASP A 69 1.17 11.32 4.60
C ASP A 69 1.04 10.46 3.35
N VAL A 70 1.26 9.17 3.53
CA VAL A 70 1.11 8.18 2.46
C VAL A 70 -0.21 7.48 2.67
N ILE A 71 -1.10 7.58 1.69
CA ILE A 71 -2.44 7.02 1.77
C ILE A 71 -2.54 5.91 0.75
N VAL A 72 -2.72 4.69 1.23
CA VAL A 72 -2.80 3.49 0.40
C VAL A 72 -4.25 3.05 0.31
N ARG A 73 -4.76 2.91 -0.90
CA ARG A 73 -6.11 2.40 -1.14
C ARG A 73 -6.01 1.12 -1.94
N PHE A 74 -6.77 0.12 -1.54
CA PHE A 74 -6.72 -1.19 -2.17
C PHE A 74 -8.06 -1.91 -2.05
N VAL A 75 -8.26 -2.88 -2.95
CA VAL A 75 -9.44 -3.73 -2.92
C VAL A 75 -9.13 -4.97 -2.10
N THR A 76 -10.05 -5.34 -1.24
CA THR A 76 -9.93 -6.56 -0.45
C THR A 76 -11.27 -7.25 -0.34
N ARG A 77 -11.26 -8.52 0.01
CA ARG A 77 -12.46 -9.26 0.33
C ARG A 77 -12.82 -9.03 1.79
N ALA A 78 -14.13 -9.00 2.07
CA ALA A 78 -14.58 -8.81 3.44
C ALA A 78 -14.00 -9.87 4.38
N SER A 79 -13.87 -11.10 3.91
CA SER A 79 -13.35 -12.21 4.72
C SER A 79 -11.85 -12.12 4.99
N ASP A 80 -11.10 -11.38 4.17
CA ASP A 80 -9.65 -11.26 4.30
C ASP A 80 -9.20 -9.84 4.62
N ARG A 81 -10.13 -8.98 4.97
CA ARG A 81 -9.84 -7.56 5.15
C ARG A 81 -8.69 -7.30 6.13
N PHE A 82 -8.78 -7.90 7.31
CA PHE A 82 -7.76 -7.65 8.33
C PHE A 82 -6.43 -8.30 7.99
N GLY A 83 -6.47 -9.48 7.38
CA GLY A 83 -5.25 -10.16 6.97
C GLY A 83 -4.45 -9.37 5.95
N LEU A 84 -5.10 -8.92 4.89
CA LEU A 84 -4.43 -8.15 3.84
C LEU A 84 -3.96 -6.79 4.38
N ARG A 85 -4.80 -6.12 5.15
CA ARG A 85 -4.44 -4.85 5.76
C ARG A 85 -3.18 -4.98 6.62
N ASN A 86 -3.11 -6.02 7.43
CA ASN A 86 -1.96 -6.25 8.30
C ASN A 86 -0.70 -6.55 7.49
N ARG A 87 -0.81 -7.32 6.42
CA ARG A 87 0.34 -7.61 5.56
C ARG A 87 0.89 -6.36 4.90
N ILE A 88 0.01 -5.51 4.39
CA ILE A 88 0.43 -4.25 3.77
C ILE A 88 1.10 -3.35 4.80
N PHE A 89 0.47 -3.21 5.95
CA PHE A 89 0.99 -2.36 7.01
C PHE A 89 2.36 -2.85 7.50
N ALA A 90 2.50 -4.14 7.70
CA ALA A 90 3.76 -4.73 8.14
C ALA A 90 4.87 -4.54 7.11
N ALA A 91 4.54 -4.67 5.83
CA ALA A 91 5.52 -4.44 4.77
C ALA A 91 5.99 -2.99 4.75
N MET A 92 5.07 -2.05 4.92
CA MET A 92 5.41 -0.63 4.95
C MET A 92 6.25 -0.28 6.18
N LEU A 93 5.88 -0.81 7.35
CA LEU A 93 6.67 -0.57 8.57
C LEU A 93 8.07 -1.16 8.46
N GLY A 94 8.19 -2.34 7.87
CA GLY A 94 9.49 -2.94 7.67
C GLY A 94 10.41 -2.08 6.83
N LEU A 95 9.87 -1.45 5.79
CA LEU A 95 10.63 -0.53 4.96
C LEU A 95 11.03 0.73 5.74
N MET A 96 10.12 1.26 6.55
CA MET A 96 10.42 2.44 7.36
C MET A 96 11.48 2.16 8.40
N GLU A 97 11.43 1.04 9.08
CA GLU A 97 12.43 0.67 10.06
C GLU A 97 13.81 0.55 9.43
N GLY A 98 13.87 -0.03 8.25
CA GLY A 98 15.13 -0.15 7.53
C GLY A 98 15.72 1.20 7.17
N THR A 99 14.89 2.24 7.03
CA THR A 99 15.33 3.57 6.67
C THR A 99 15.61 4.44 7.89
N GLU A 100 14.77 4.36 8.91
CA GLU A 100 14.84 5.26 10.07
C GLU A 100 15.82 4.81 11.15
N ARG A 101 16.10 3.51 11.22
CA ARG A 101 16.85 2.93 12.32
C ARG A 101 18.29 2.53 12.03
N PRO A 102 18.85 2.78 10.84
CA PRO A 102 20.20 2.29 10.56
C PRO A 102 21.23 2.77 11.56
N THR A 103 21.13 4.02 12.00
CA THR A 103 22.07 4.58 12.96
C THR A 103 21.90 4.00 14.35
N LEU A 104 20.65 3.92 14.80
CA LEU A 104 20.35 3.36 16.11
C LEU A 104 20.72 1.90 16.20
N GLU A 105 20.44 1.15 15.16
CA GLU A 105 20.77 -0.26 15.14
C GLU A 105 22.26 -0.50 15.22
N LYS A 106 23.04 0.29 14.51
CA LYS A 106 24.47 0.19 14.56
C LYS A 106 25.00 0.43 15.98
N GLU A 107 24.45 1.40 16.66
CA GLU A 107 24.81 1.67 18.03
C GLU A 107 24.37 0.56 18.96
N GLY A 108 23.18 0.04 18.71
CA GLY A 108 22.63 -1.03 19.54
C GLY A 108 23.36 -2.34 19.40
N THR A 109 23.95 -2.60 18.25
CA THR A 109 24.63 -3.85 17.99
C THR A 109 26.10 -3.82 18.38
N THR A 110 26.63 -2.66 18.54
CA THR A 110 28.00 -2.51 19.00
C THR A 110 28.06 -2.34 20.50
#